data_9fbf4b1623f3120464258a6093d97f67
#
_entry.id   9fbf4b1623f3120464258a6093d97f67
#
_cell.length_a   1.000
_cell.length_b   1.000
_cell.length_c   1.000
_cell.angle_alpha   90.00
_cell.angle_beta   90.00
_cell.angle_gamma   90.00
#
_symmetry.space_group_name_H-M   'P 1'
#
loop_
_entity.id
_entity.type
_entity.pdbx_description
1 polymer ?
#
loop_
_entity_poly.entity_id
_entity_poly.type
_entity_poly.pdbx_seq_one_letter_code
_entity_poly.pdbx_strand_id
1 'polypeptide(L)'
;MKRFKHINAASSEEAALAIEQYGSKAKVIAGGTDILGQMKDNILPEYPEVLINIKKIDGLDYIREEGNSLKIGALTRLEDIARNKLVKKRYPALAEAAAKTASPHIREQGTIAGNICQSNRCWYYWVPDNRFYCIRKGGKRCYAYAGEGRYHSIFGSTRVNDTPCVSECP
;
A
#
# COMPACT_ATOMS: atom_id res chain seq x y z
N MET A 1 16.71 8.90 5.88
CA MET A 1 15.66 9.34 4.93
C MET A 1 16.15 10.57 4.18
N LYS A 2 16.06 10.60 2.83
CA LYS A 2 16.43 11.76 2.03
C LYS A 2 15.37 12.86 2.15
N ARG A 3 15.70 14.09 1.79
CA ARG A 3 14.74 15.22 1.78
C ARG A 3 13.70 15.02 0.69
N PHE A 4 12.47 15.45 0.95
CA PHE A 4 11.35 15.46 0.01
C PHE A 4 10.45 16.68 0.26
N LYS A 5 9.71 17.09 -0.75
CA LYS A 5 8.66 18.11 -0.63
C LYS A 5 7.37 17.43 -0.14
N HIS A 6 6.66 18.08 0.76
CA HIS A 6 5.35 17.61 1.24
C HIS A 6 4.26 18.56 0.76
N ILE A 7 3.28 18.04 0.02
CA ILE A 7 2.12 18.78 -0.49
C ILE A 7 0.88 18.25 0.21
N ASN A 8 0.07 19.15 0.80
CA ASN A 8 -1.25 18.80 1.32
C ASN A 8 -2.28 19.09 0.23
N ALA A 9 -2.85 18.07 -0.39
CA ALA A 9 -3.94 18.24 -1.32
C ALA A 9 -5.25 18.50 -0.56
N ALA A 10 -6.02 19.47 -1.02
CA ALA A 10 -7.33 19.80 -0.48
C ALA A 10 -8.47 19.06 -1.22
N SER A 11 -8.20 18.55 -2.43
CA SER A 11 -9.17 17.77 -3.21
C SER A 11 -8.49 16.61 -3.97
N SER A 12 -9.29 15.69 -4.47
CA SER A 12 -8.83 14.59 -5.33
C SER A 12 -8.22 15.10 -6.63
N GLU A 13 -8.79 16.17 -7.19
CA GLU A 13 -8.33 16.81 -8.41
C GLU A 13 -6.95 17.45 -8.20
N GLU A 14 -6.75 18.15 -7.08
CA GLU A 14 -5.45 18.73 -6.73
C GLU A 14 -4.39 17.63 -6.54
N ALA A 15 -4.75 16.53 -5.89
CA ALA A 15 -3.85 15.38 -5.76
C ALA A 15 -3.48 14.79 -7.12
N ALA A 16 -4.45 14.64 -8.03
CA ALA A 16 -4.23 14.11 -9.37
C ALA A 16 -3.33 15.03 -10.21
N LEU A 17 -3.56 16.33 -10.19
CA LEU A 17 -2.71 17.33 -10.87
C LEU A 17 -1.28 17.30 -10.33
N ALA A 18 -1.12 17.17 -9.02
CA ALA A 18 0.22 17.05 -8.43
C ALA A 18 0.93 15.75 -8.85
N ILE A 19 0.20 14.62 -8.98
CA ILE A 19 0.77 13.38 -9.51
C ILE A 19 1.19 13.57 -10.97
N GLU A 20 0.35 14.20 -11.79
CA GLU A 20 0.66 14.46 -13.19
C GLU A 20 1.90 15.36 -13.33
N GLN A 21 1.99 16.42 -12.53
CA GLN A 21 3.11 17.37 -12.55
C GLN A 21 4.44 16.72 -12.18
N TYR A 22 4.47 15.85 -11.17
CA TYR A 22 5.72 15.28 -10.65
C TYR A 22 5.99 13.84 -11.14
N GLY A 23 5.03 13.19 -11.78
CA GLY A 23 5.16 11.86 -12.37
C GLY A 23 5.66 10.81 -11.37
N SER A 24 6.64 9.98 -11.80
CA SER A 24 7.22 8.91 -10.98
C SER A 24 7.88 9.39 -9.69
N LYS A 25 8.30 10.67 -9.64
CA LYS A 25 8.89 11.31 -8.46
C LYS A 25 7.91 11.63 -7.34
N ALA A 26 6.60 11.56 -7.61
CA ALA A 26 5.56 11.74 -6.61
C ALA A 26 5.07 10.40 -6.06
N LYS A 27 4.74 10.39 -4.77
CA LYS A 27 4.00 9.31 -4.12
C LYS A 27 2.89 9.89 -3.25
N VAL A 28 1.73 9.21 -3.26
CA VAL A 28 0.62 9.55 -2.37
C VAL A 28 0.90 9.00 -0.98
N ILE A 29 0.57 9.80 0.04
CA ILE A 29 0.63 9.38 1.44
C ILE A 29 -0.73 9.58 2.12
N ALA A 30 -1.25 8.51 2.72
CA ALA A 30 -2.38 8.51 3.64
C ALA A 30 -1.87 8.20 5.05
N GLY A 31 -2.09 6.99 5.59
CA GLY A 31 -1.56 6.59 6.90
C GLY A 31 -0.04 6.53 7.01
N GLY A 32 0.65 6.40 5.90
CA GLY A 32 2.12 6.39 5.83
C GLY A 32 2.80 5.10 6.29
N THR A 33 2.05 4.12 6.76
CA THR A 33 2.57 2.88 7.37
C THR A 33 3.37 1.99 6.41
N ASP A 34 3.21 2.17 5.11
CA ASP A 34 3.98 1.47 4.07
C ASP A 34 5.10 2.35 3.49
N ILE A 35 4.74 3.51 2.93
CA ILE A 35 5.66 4.35 2.19
C ILE A 35 6.82 4.90 3.04
N LEU A 36 6.56 5.25 4.30
CA LEU A 36 7.61 5.80 5.16
C LEU A 36 8.67 4.75 5.52
N GLY A 37 8.28 3.49 5.71
CA GLY A 37 9.21 2.37 5.87
C GLY A 37 10.10 2.19 4.64
N GLN A 38 9.48 2.17 3.46
CA GLN A 38 10.21 2.06 2.19
C GLN A 38 11.22 3.19 1.98
N MET A 39 10.84 4.42 2.32
CA MET A 39 11.72 5.59 2.22
C MET A 39 12.86 5.55 3.25
N LYS A 40 12.56 5.12 4.48
CA LYS A 40 13.54 5.00 5.56
C LYS A 40 14.63 4.00 5.19
N ASP A 41 14.23 2.84 4.68
CA ASP A 41 15.13 1.74 4.36
C ASP A 41 15.69 1.83 2.93
N ASN A 42 15.37 2.92 2.19
CA ASN A 42 15.85 3.19 0.85
C ASN A 42 15.63 2.02 -0.13
N ILE A 43 14.44 1.41 -0.09
CA ILE A 43 14.11 0.22 -0.88
C ILE A 43 13.35 0.52 -2.18
N LEU A 44 12.89 1.75 -2.36
CA LEU A 44 12.20 2.15 -3.59
C LEU A 44 13.18 2.22 -4.77
N PRO A 45 12.78 1.77 -5.98
CA PRO A 45 13.62 1.85 -7.18
C PRO A 45 14.01 3.31 -7.49
N GLU A 46 13.04 4.20 -7.35
CA GLU A 46 13.23 5.64 -7.44
C GLU A 46 12.76 6.28 -6.14
N TYR A 47 13.63 7.07 -5.51
CA TYR A 47 13.28 7.74 -4.26
C TYR A 47 12.35 8.92 -4.54
N PRO A 48 11.18 9.03 -3.88
CA PRO A 48 10.25 10.10 -4.15
C PRO A 48 10.80 11.47 -3.72
N GLU A 49 10.70 12.44 -4.61
CA GLU A 49 11.02 13.83 -4.32
C GLU A 49 9.84 14.58 -3.70
N VAL A 50 8.62 14.05 -3.91
CA VAL A 50 7.37 14.68 -3.45
C VAL A 50 6.46 13.64 -2.79
N LEU A 51 5.94 13.96 -1.60
CA LEU A 51 4.84 13.24 -0.97
C LEU A 51 3.56 14.10 -1.03
N ILE A 52 2.51 13.54 -1.63
CA ILE A 52 1.19 14.17 -1.76
C ILE A 52 0.30 13.61 -0.66
N ASN A 53 0.05 14.41 0.35
CA ASN A 53 -0.77 14.04 1.49
C ASN A 53 -2.26 14.24 1.17
N ILE A 54 -3.03 13.15 1.20
CA ILE A 54 -4.46 13.14 0.93
C ILE A 54 -5.33 13.11 2.20
N LYS A 55 -4.74 13.11 3.39
CA LYS A 55 -5.48 13.00 4.66
C LYS A 55 -6.40 14.18 4.96
N LYS A 56 -6.19 15.31 4.28
CA LYS A 56 -7.01 16.51 4.44
C LYS A 56 -8.14 16.64 3.43
N ILE A 57 -8.29 15.66 2.53
CA ILE A 57 -9.39 15.63 1.58
C ILE A 57 -10.63 15.15 2.31
N ASP A 58 -11.63 16.03 2.40
CA ASP A 58 -12.90 15.71 3.03
C ASP A 58 -13.68 14.65 2.24
N GLY A 59 -14.51 13.88 2.96
CA GLY A 59 -15.41 12.90 2.34
C GLY A 59 -14.75 11.61 1.86
N LEU A 60 -13.49 11.35 2.20
CA LEU A 60 -12.79 10.10 1.89
C LEU A 60 -12.73 9.11 3.06
N ASP A 61 -13.35 9.41 4.19
CA ASP A 61 -13.41 8.55 5.38
C ASP A 61 -14.88 8.24 5.70
N TYR A 62 -15.38 7.12 5.19
CA TYR A 62 -16.75 6.69 5.42
C TYR A 62 -16.92 5.18 5.22
N ILE A 63 -17.97 4.61 5.86
CA ILE A 63 -18.47 3.26 5.62
C ILE A 63 -19.98 3.37 5.48
N ARG A 64 -20.52 3.04 4.32
CA ARG A 64 -21.97 3.11 4.05
C ARG A 64 -22.43 2.01 3.09
N GLU A 65 -23.68 1.61 3.20
CA GLU A 65 -24.34 0.76 2.21
C GLU A 65 -25.06 1.61 1.19
N GLU A 66 -24.94 1.23 -0.07
CA GLU A 66 -25.71 1.76 -1.18
C GLU A 66 -26.25 0.60 -2.02
N GLY A 67 -27.57 0.41 -1.94
CA GLY A 67 -28.21 -0.74 -2.57
C GLY A 67 -27.68 -2.07 -2.00
N ASN A 68 -27.08 -2.88 -2.86
CA ASN A 68 -26.51 -4.18 -2.47
C ASN A 68 -24.97 -4.13 -2.36
N SER A 69 -24.39 -2.96 -2.22
CA SER A 69 -22.94 -2.77 -2.17
C SER A 69 -22.50 -2.04 -0.90
N LEU A 70 -21.36 -2.44 -0.35
CA LEU A 70 -20.69 -1.71 0.70
C LEU A 70 -19.68 -0.74 0.07
N LYS A 71 -19.82 0.56 0.35
CA LYS A 71 -18.88 1.60 -0.06
C LYS A 71 -18.03 2.01 1.15
N ILE A 72 -16.72 2.00 0.95
CA ILE A 72 -15.74 2.39 1.97
C ILE A 72 -14.84 3.47 1.38
N GLY A 73 -14.69 4.56 2.08
CA GLY A 73 -13.82 5.65 1.69
C GLY A 73 -12.34 5.28 1.78
N ALA A 74 -11.55 5.83 0.88
CA ALA A 74 -10.12 5.52 0.75
C ALA A 74 -9.30 5.76 2.03
N LEU A 75 -9.70 6.74 2.84
CA LEU A 75 -9.03 7.13 4.09
C LEU A 75 -9.58 6.40 5.33
N THR A 76 -10.60 5.54 5.19
CA THR A 76 -11.13 4.76 6.31
C THR A 76 -10.05 3.86 6.88
N ARG A 77 -9.83 3.93 8.18
CA ARG A 77 -8.79 3.15 8.85
C ARG A 77 -9.17 1.68 8.94
N LEU A 78 -8.19 0.81 8.94
CA LEU A 78 -8.43 -0.64 9.10
C LEU A 78 -9.10 -0.96 10.44
N GLU A 79 -8.77 -0.24 11.50
CA GLU A 79 -9.39 -0.43 12.81
C GLU A 79 -10.87 -0.04 12.81
N ASP A 80 -11.24 1.03 12.08
CA ASP A 80 -12.65 1.45 11.95
C ASP A 80 -13.47 0.39 11.20
N ILE A 81 -12.90 -0.19 10.15
CA ILE A 81 -13.53 -1.31 9.41
C ILE A 81 -13.69 -2.53 10.33
N ALA A 82 -12.65 -2.88 11.08
CA ALA A 82 -12.65 -4.02 11.99
C ALA A 82 -13.68 -3.89 13.11
N ARG A 83 -13.94 -2.67 13.60
CA ARG A 83 -14.89 -2.39 14.68
C ARG A 83 -16.31 -2.08 14.22
N ASN A 84 -16.50 -1.75 12.93
CA ASN A 84 -17.80 -1.32 12.42
C ASN A 84 -18.86 -2.40 12.55
N LYS A 85 -20.01 -2.06 13.18
CA LYS A 85 -21.11 -3.00 13.43
C LYS A 85 -21.76 -3.52 12.15
N LEU A 86 -21.91 -2.65 11.14
CA LEU A 86 -22.47 -3.03 9.84
C LEU A 86 -21.55 -4.03 9.14
N VAL A 87 -20.24 -3.74 9.08
CA VAL A 87 -19.24 -4.62 8.45
C VAL A 87 -19.19 -5.97 9.16
N LYS A 88 -19.13 -5.98 10.50
CA LYS A 88 -19.16 -7.24 11.29
C LYS A 88 -20.39 -8.09 11.00
N LYS A 89 -21.56 -7.47 10.87
CA LYS A 89 -22.83 -8.18 10.66
C LYS A 89 -23.00 -8.71 9.25
N ARG A 90 -22.66 -7.91 8.23
CA ARG A 90 -22.96 -8.22 6.83
C ARG A 90 -21.77 -8.68 6.01
N TYR A 91 -20.56 -8.30 6.42
CA TYR A 91 -19.30 -8.59 5.74
C TYR A 91 -18.23 -9.10 6.72
N PRO A 92 -18.54 -10.19 7.48
CA PRO A 92 -17.68 -10.63 8.59
C PRO A 92 -16.25 -10.96 8.15
N ALA A 93 -16.07 -11.52 6.96
CA ALA A 93 -14.74 -11.81 6.42
C ALA A 93 -13.87 -10.55 6.27
N LEU A 94 -14.47 -9.43 5.84
CA LEU A 94 -13.76 -8.15 5.74
C LEU A 94 -13.39 -7.61 7.12
N ALA A 95 -14.32 -7.67 8.07
CA ALA A 95 -14.04 -7.22 9.44
C ALA A 95 -12.92 -8.05 10.08
N GLU A 96 -12.93 -9.37 9.89
CA GLU A 96 -11.91 -10.26 10.41
C GLU A 96 -10.56 -10.05 9.75
N ALA A 97 -10.51 -9.90 8.43
CA ALA A 97 -9.29 -9.60 7.68
C ALA A 97 -8.67 -8.27 8.16
N ALA A 98 -9.50 -7.22 8.29
CA ALA A 98 -9.04 -5.94 8.81
C ALA A 98 -8.50 -6.07 10.25
N ALA A 99 -9.18 -6.81 11.12
CA ALA A 99 -8.76 -7.02 12.52
C ALA A 99 -7.45 -7.81 12.66
N LYS A 100 -7.15 -8.69 11.71
CA LYS A 100 -5.93 -9.51 11.69
C LYS A 100 -4.75 -8.83 10.96
N THR A 101 -4.99 -7.70 10.30
CA THR A 101 -3.92 -6.97 9.62
C THR A 101 -2.99 -6.31 10.63
N ALA A 102 -1.69 -6.60 10.56
CA ALA A 102 -0.62 -5.97 11.34
C ALA A 102 -0.92 -5.84 12.86
N SER A 103 -0.39 -4.79 13.51
CA SER A 103 -0.66 -4.50 14.92
C SER A 103 -1.81 -3.48 15.07
N PRO A 104 -2.43 -3.38 16.27
CA PRO A 104 -3.45 -2.35 16.53
C PRO A 104 -3.00 -0.93 16.19
N HIS A 105 -1.77 -0.56 16.57
CA HIS A 105 -1.22 0.77 16.26
C HIS A 105 -1.09 1.03 14.75
N ILE A 106 -0.74 -0.01 13.99
CA ILE A 106 -0.67 0.11 12.53
C ILE A 106 -2.07 0.27 11.95
N ARG A 107 -3.08 -0.47 12.45
CA ARG A 107 -4.47 -0.35 11.97
C ARG A 107 -5.11 1.00 12.28
N GLU A 108 -4.75 1.64 13.39
CA GLU A 108 -5.20 2.99 13.77
C GLU A 108 -4.63 4.09 12.82
N GLN A 109 -3.58 3.81 12.08
CA GLN A 109 -2.98 4.71 11.10
C GLN A 109 -3.20 4.28 9.65
N GLY A 110 -3.16 2.98 9.39
CA GLY A 110 -3.30 2.41 8.07
C GLY A 110 -4.72 2.52 7.54
N THR A 111 -4.84 3.02 6.31
CA THR A 111 -6.13 3.18 5.62
C THR A 111 -6.39 2.02 4.67
N ILE A 112 -7.66 1.79 4.30
CA ILE A 112 -8.02 0.69 3.39
C ILE A 112 -7.35 0.85 2.02
N ALA A 113 -7.34 2.05 1.44
CA ALA A 113 -6.67 2.27 0.16
C ALA A 113 -5.15 2.09 0.27
N GLY A 114 -4.52 2.60 1.34
CA GLY A 114 -3.11 2.38 1.59
C GLY A 114 -2.76 0.91 1.79
N ASN A 115 -3.65 0.12 2.38
CA ASN A 115 -3.48 -1.31 2.55
C ASN A 115 -3.58 -2.07 1.22
N ILE A 116 -4.57 -1.74 0.37
CA ILE A 116 -4.74 -2.37 -0.94
C ILE A 116 -3.59 -2.01 -1.89
N CYS A 117 -3.11 -0.76 -1.80
CA CYS A 117 -2.03 -0.24 -2.66
C CYS A 117 -0.61 -0.45 -2.08
N GLN A 118 -0.47 -1.16 -0.96
CA GLN A 118 0.84 -1.38 -0.34
C GLN A 118 1.75 -2.24 -1.23
N SER A 119 3.06 -2.10 -1.04
CA SER A 119 4.03 -2.97 -1.69
C SER A 119 3.96 -4.38 -1.14
N ASN A 120 4.30 -5.37 -1.98
CA ASN A 120 4.38 -6.77 -1.54
C ASN A 120 5.33 -6.93 -0.34
N ARG A 121 5.16 -8.02 0.41
CA ARG A 121 5.94 -8.30 1.64
C ARG A 121 7.10 -9.29 1.40
N CYS A 122 7.56 -9.40 0.16
CA CYS A 122 8.70 -10.23 -0.21
C CYS A 122 9.97 -9.82 0.57
N TRP A 123 10.63 -10.76 1.20
CA TRP A 123 11.85 -10.53 1.95
C TRP A 123 12.96 -9.89 1.12
N TYR A 124 13.13 -10.34 -0.13
CA TYR A 124 14.13 -9.76 -1.05
C TYR A 124 13.78 -8.34 -1.48
N TYR A 125 12.48 -8.03 -1.59
CA TYR A 125 12.02 -6.68 -1.92
C TYR A 125 12.33 -5.69 -0.80
N TRP A 126 12.15 -6.11 0.47
CA TRP A 126 12.30 -5.25 1.64
C TRP A 126 13.71 -5.16 2.21
N VAL A 127 14.72 -5.75 1.55
CA VAL A 127 16.10 -5.58 1.99
C VAL A 127 16.54 -4.13 1.76
N PRO A 128 17.09 -3.47 2.79
CA PRO A 128 17.55 -2.09 2.70
C PRO A 128 18.56 -1.84 1.57
N ASP A 129 18.59 -0.59 1.10
CA ASP A 129 19.50 -0.11 0.07
C ASP A 129 19.43 -0.86 -1.26
N ASN A 130 18.25 -1.39 -1.60
CA ASN A 130 18.00 -2.09 -2.87
C ASN A 130 19.01 -3.20 -3.18
N ARG A 131 19.55 -3.85 -2.16
CA ARG A 131 20.56 -4.92 -2.32
C ARG A 131 20.12 -6.02 -3.30
N PHE A 132 18.82 -6.32 -3.35
CA PHE A 132 18.21 -7.21 -4.34
C PHE A 132 17.33 -6.42 -5.30
N TYR A 133 17.92 -5.89 -6.37
CA TYR A 133 17.18 -5.18 -7.41
C TYR A 133 16.39 -6.16 -8.28
N CYS A 134 15.23 -6.55 -7.77
CA CYS A 134 14.39 -7.59 -8.38
C CYS A 134 13.52 -7.07 -9.52
N ILE A 135 12.82 -7.98 -10.22
CA ILE A 135 11.96 -7.64 -11.35
C ILE A 135 10.89 -6.59 -11.00
N ARG A 136 10.32 -6.58 -9.80
CA ARG A 136 9.34 -5.56 -9.36
C ARG A 136 9.96 -4.17 -9.13
N LYS A 137 11.28 -4.09 -9.12
CA LYS A 137 12.04 -2.83 -9.02
C LYS A 137 12.67 -2.42 -10.36
N GLY A 138 12.35 -3.13 -11.46
CA GLY A 138 12.96 -2.91 -12.77
C GLY A 138 14.19 -3.79 -13.06
N GLY A 139 14.54 -4.70 -12.15
CA GLY A 139 15.59 -5.71 -12.38
C GLY A 139 15.15 -6.82 -13.35
N LYS A 140 16.01 -7.81 -13.54
CA LYS A 140 15.80 -8.85 -14.56
C LYS A 140 15.35 -10.21 -14.00
N ARG A 141 15.28 -10.39 -12.68
CA ARG A 141 14.96 -11.69 -12.07
C ARG A 141 14.20 -11.58 -10.77
N CYS A 142 13.50 -12.65 -10.40
CA CYS A 142 12.94 -12.84 -9.08
C CYS A 142 13.94 -13.63 -8.22
N TYR A 143 14.42 -13.04 -7.14
CA TYR A 143 15.37 -13.70 -6.26
C TYR A 143 14.72 -14.79 -5.42
N ALA A 144 13.44 -14.67 -5.08
CA ALA A 144 12.70 -15.68 -4.33
C ALA A 144 12.37 -16.94 -5.15
N TYR A 145 12.37 -16.85 -6.49
CA TYR A 145 12.06 -17.97 -7.37
C TYR A 145 13.12 -19.07 -7.29
N ALA A 146 14.39 -18.70 -7.18
CA ALA A 146 15.52 -19.62 -7.10
C ALA A 146 16.19 -19.64 -5.72
N GLY A 147 15.73 -18.81 -4.79
CA GLY A 147 16.28 -18.69 -3.44
C GLY A 147 15.34 -19.24 -2.37
N GLU A 148 15.37 -18.63 -1.17
CA GLU A 148 14.47 -18.98 -0.07
C GLU A 148 13.05 -18.46 -0.39
N GLY A 149 12.14 -19.38 -0.65
CA GLY A 149 10.77 -19.09 -1.07
C GLY A 149 9.70 -19.47 -0.04
N ARG A 150 10.06 -19.85 1.18
CA ARG A 150 9.19 -20.44 2.21
C ARG A 150 7.92 -19.64 2.52
N TYR A 151 8.02 -18.31 2.44
CA TYR A 151 6.91 -17.38 2.72
C TYR A 151 6.45 -16.66 1.45
N HIS A 152 6.48 -17.34 0.32
CA HIS A 152 6.05 -16.83 -0.97
C HIS A 152 4.86 -17.65 -1.48
N SER A 153 4.37 -17.30 -2.69
CA SER A 153 3.18 -17.93 -3.25
C SER A 153 3.31 -19.45 -3.38
N ILE A 154 2.30 -20.16 -2.88
CA ILE A 154 2.14 -21.61 -3.05
C ILE A 154 1.43 -21.97 -4.36
N PHE A 155 0.82 -20.99 -5.03
CA PHE A 155 0.05 -21.18 -6.29
C PHE A 155 0.88 -20.93 -7.55
N GLY A 156 2.18 -20.78 -7.42
CA GLY A 156 3.08 -20.49 -8.52
C GLY A 156 3.44 -19.01 -8.63
N SER A 157 3.81 -18.58 -9.82
CA SER A 157 4.32 -17.23 -10.07
C SER A 157 3.32 -16.37 -10.83
N THR A 158 3.29 -15.08 -10.50
CA THR A 158 2.77 -14.06 -11.41
C THR A 158 3.89 -13.61 -12.37
N ARG A 159 3.52 -13.10 -13.55
CA ARG A 159 4.50 -12.57 -14.49
C ARG A 159 4.59 -11.05 -14.37
N VAL A 160 5.81 -10.56 -14.35
CA VAL A 160 6.12 -9.13 -14.47
C VAL A 160 7.08 -9.00 -15.64
N ASN A 161 6.65 -8.36 -16.73
CA ASN A 161 7.41 -8.29 -17.98
C ASN A 161 7.96 -9.68 -18.42
N ASP A 162 7.07 -10.67 -18.51
CA ASP A 162 7.35 -12.06 -18.85
C ASP A 162 8.30 -12.83 -17.92
N THR A 163 8.78 -12.20 -16.85
CA THR A 163 9.63 -12.83 -15.85
C THR A 163 8.77 -13.31 -14.67
N PRO A 164 8.95 -14.55 -14.17
CA PRO A 164 8.22 -15.05 -13.02
C PRO A 164 8.55 -14.26 -11.76
N CYS A 165 7.51 -13.95 -10.98
CA CYS A 165 7.62 -13.37 -9.66
C CYS A 165 6.74 -14.16 -8.68
N VAL A 166 7.31 -14.75 -7.67
CA VAL A 166 6.60 -15.59 -6.68
C VAL A 166 6.14 -14.81 -5.45
N SER A 167 6.23 -13.49 -5.49
CA SER A 167 5.70 -12.65 -4.41
C SER A 167 4.20 -12.48 -4.58
N GLU A 168 3.45 -12.73 -3.52
CA GLU A 168 2.03 -12.42 -3.47
C GLU A 168 1.81 -10.93 -3.36
N CYS A 169 0.72 -10.45 -3.99
CA CYS A 169 0.19 -9.14 -3.69
C CYS A 169 -0.50 -9.19 -2.32
N PRO A 170 -0.40 -8.11 -1.53
CA PRO A 170 -1.13 -8.00 -0.29
C PRO A 170 -2.63 -7.93 -0.52
#